data_b6c5dbacfb68f48aad0e82749fcf5137
#
_entry.id   b6c5dbacfb68f48aad0e82749fcf5137
#
_cell.length_a   1.000
_cell.length_b   1.000
_cell.length_c   1.000
_cell.angle_alpha   90.00
_cell.angle_beta   90.00
_cell.angle_gamma   90.00
#
_symmetry.space_group_name_H-M   'P 1'
#
loop_
_entity.id
_entity.type
_entity.pdbx_description
1 polymer ?
#
loop_
_entity_poly.entity_id
_entity_poly.type
_entity_poly.pdbx_seq_one_letter_code
_entity_poly.pdbx_strand_id
1 'polypeptide(L)'
;MLMAMIENIYETMNLRITETAFELHLRKIYPTRNIVSMRETETISGQDCLDVQKKTDGSVNIIGEVATDPVASWMIQSAQVASKFTLFTHHAKTFPNLVTALRNSMLRAGVFKDEQTAAEQVVQVLNFNIHLVKDFRGRRYIERVTECVPVEERNEYTFDHRNEKTLEGKFDKFFDNATIFFTKQTNRELYKYHNVLEFVDDSYVLTNPISPENIKGMRENMNDTDVVAFDAFLERNWGIKPPKLPKYDENGNEIIEEVKAEEEKQKEAAPEVRKVPRPGATSADGVKKKVVNKVAPGATPQAKQKPGTTQKPTV
;
A
#
# COMPACT_ATOMS: atom_id res chain seq x y z
N MET A 1 -21.44 -6.27 -0.39
CA MET A 1 -20.03 -6.58 -0.59
C MET A 1 -19.47 -7.47 0.53
N LEU A 2 -19.47 -7.04 1.80
CA LEU A 2 -18.92 -7.85 2.90
C LEU A 2 -19.52 -9.27 2.92
N MET A 3 -20.83 -9.41 2.77
CA MET A 3 -21.50 -10.73 2.66
C MET A 3 -20.98 -11.58 1.50
N ALA A 4 -20.77 -10.99 0.33
CA ALA A 4 -20.21 -11.70 -0.83
C ALA A 4 -18.77 -12.16 -0.61
N MET A 5 -17.97 -11.39 0.15
CA MET A 5 -16.63 -11.84 0.55
C MET A 5 -16.71 -13.00 1.52
N ILE A 6 -17.60 -12.94 2.50
CA ILE A 6 -17.78 -14.01 3.52
C ILE A 6 -18.22 -15.32 2.88
N GLU A 7 -19.06 -15.28 1.84
CA GLU A 7 -19.50 -16.45 1.10
C GLU A 7 -18.33 -17.22 0.46
N ASN A 8 -17.26 -16.52 0.10
CA ASN A 8 -16.07 -17.11 -0.52
C ASN A 8 -14.99 -17.53 0.49
N ILE A 9 -15.22 -17.38 1.80
CA ILE A 9 -14.31 -17.88 2.84
C ILE A 9 -14.54 -19.38 3.02
N TYR A 10 -13.47 -20.17 3.05
CA TYR A 10 -13.54 -21.61 3.27
C TYR A 10 -14.37 -21.96 4.50
N GLU A 11 -15.22 -22.98 4.39
CA GLU A 11 -16.09 -23.43 5.47
C GLU A 11 -15.33 -23.91 6.71
N THR A 12 -14.09 -24.36 6.52
CA THR A 12 -13.18 -24.79 7.59
C THR A 12 -12.61 -23.62 8.41
N MET A 13 -12.75 -22.39 7.93
CA MET A 13 -12.27 -21.21 8.65
C MET A 13 -13.29 -20.73 9.68
N ASN A 14 -12.82 -20.57 10.92
CA ASN A 14 -13.62 -20.08 12.04
C ASN A 14 -13.83 -18.57 11.92
N LEU A 15 -15.06 -18.10 12.00
CA LEU A 15 -15.41 -16.68 11.87
C LEU A 15 -15.65 -16.05 13.26
N ARG A 16 -15.04 -14.89 13.48
CA ARG A 16 -15.24 -14.05 14.65
C ARG A 16 -15.77 -12.70 14.21
N ILE A 17 -16.96 -12.37 14.66
CA ILE A 17 -17.71 -11.22 14.17
C ILE A 17 -17.96 -10.27 15.32
N THR A 18 -17.65 -8.99 15.12
CA THR A 18 -18.02 -7.92 16.04
C THR A 18 -18.82 -6.86 15.30
N GLU A 19 -19.96 -6.51 15.85
CA GLU A 19 -20.89 -5.54 15.29
C GLU A 19 -21.36 -4.58 16.39
N THR A 20 -21.68 -3.36 16.04
CA THR A 20 -22.40 -2.41 16.92
C THR A 20 -23.89 -2.76 16.99
N ALA A 21 -24.43 -3.26 15.89
CA ALA A 21 -25.78 -3.83 15.80
C ALA A 21 -25.71 -5.12 14.96
N PHE A 22 -26.50 -6.14 15.32
CA PHE A 22 -26.52 -7.39 14.54
C PHE A 22 -27.21 -7.19 13.19
N GLU A 23 -26.44 -6.94 12.15
CA GLU A 23 -26.92 -6.73 10.77
C GLU A 23 -26.60 -7.88 9.84
N LEU A 24 -25.46 -8.55 10.05
CA LEU A 24 -24.99 -9.60 9.14
C LEU A 24 -25.74 -10.92 9.29
N HIS A 25 -26.25 -11.22 10.47
CA HIS A 25 -27.02 -12.45 10.77
C HIS A 25 -26.37 -13.76 10.30
N LEU A 26 -25.03 -13.83 10.27
CA LEU A 26 -24.27 -14.92 9.64
C LEU A 26 -24.55 -16.29 10.26
N ARG A 27 -24.80 -16.38 11.57
CA ARG A 27 -25.15 -17.65 12.23
C ARG A 27 -26.50 -18.24 11.72
N LYS A 28 -27.41 -17.37 11.25
CA LYS A 28 -28.69 -17.82 10.67
C LYS A 28 -28.49 -18.28 9.22
N ILE A 29 -27.59 -17.62 8.48
CA ILE A 29 -27.30 -17.91 7.07
C ILE A 29 -26.42 -19.16 6.95
N TYR A 30 -25.45 -19.30 7.83
CA TYR A 30 -24.45 -20.40 7.85
C TYR A 30 -24.53 -21.18 9.17
N PRO A 31 -25.57 -21.95 9.43
CA PRO A 31 -25.83 -22.59 10.73
C PRO A 31 -24.80 -23.66 11.10
N THR A 32 -24.11 -24.24 10.12
CA THR A 32 -23.11 -25.31 10.29
C THR A 32 -21.69 -24.79 10.51
N ARG A 33 -21.43 -23.49 10.22
CA ARG A 33 -20.08 -22.90 10.37
C ARG A 33 -19.78 -22.56 11.82
N ASN A 34 -18.50 -22.64 12.17
CA ASN A 34 -18.03 -22.15 13.47
C ASN A 34 -18.00 -20.61 13.47
N ILE A 35 -19.04 -20.02 14.02
CA ILE A 35 -19.25 -18.57 14.07
C ILE A 35 -19.48 -18.14 15.52
N VAL A 36 -18.68 -17.18 15.99
CA VAL A 36 -18.93 -16.41 17.21
C VAL A 36 -19.25 -14.98 16.82
N SER A 37 -20.47 -14.54 17.10
CA SER A 37 -20.90 -13.16 16.90
C SER A 37 -21.00 -12.45 18.24
N MET A 38 -20.35 -11.32 18.35
CA MET A 38 -20.35 -10.45 19.52
C MET A 38 -20.88 -9.06 19.13
N ARG A 39 -21.52 -8.42 20.08
CA ARG A 39 -22.03 -7.07 19.91
C ARG A 39 -21.53 -6.20 21.06
N GLU A 40 -21.06 -5.02 20.72
CA GLU A 40 -20.80 -3.97 21.71
C GLU A 40 -22.11 -3.53 22.37
N THR A 41 -22.08 -3.35 23.69
CA THR A 41 -23.22 -2.89 24.50
C THR A 41 -22.71 -1.86 25.51
N GLU A 42 -23.61 -1.29 26.30
CA GLU A 42 -23.22 -0.38 27.38
C GLU A 42 -22.33 -1.05 28.47
N THR A 43 -22.39 -2.38 28.58
CA THR A 43 -21.66 -3.17 29.58
C THR A 43 -20.53 -4.01 29.01
N ILE A 44 -20.47 -4.20 27.70
CA ILE A 44 -19.45 -4.98 27.00
C ILE A 44 -18.82 -4.08 25.96
N SER A 45 -17.57 -3.74 26.16
CA SER A 45 -16.80 -2.90 25.23
C SER A 45 -16.27 -3.69 24.03
N GLY A 46 -15.86 -2.98 22.97
CA GLY A 46 -15.12 -3.58 21.87
C GLY A 46 -13.83 -4.28 22.33
N GLN A 47 -13.18 -3.76 23.37
CA GLN A 47 -11.99 -4.39 23.97
C GLN A 47 -12.31 -5.75 24.62
N ASP A 48 -13.44 -5.86 25.32
CA ASP A 48 -13.88 -7.14 25.89
C ASP A 48 -14.15 -8.17 24.79
N CYS A 49 -14.76 -7.73 23.69
CA CYS A 49 -14.96 -8.57 22.51
C CYS A 49 -13.61 -9.06 21.92
N LEU A 50 -12.59 -8.19 21.81
CA LEU A 50 -11.27 -8.56 21.34
C LEU A 50 -10.61 -9.60 22.27
N ASP A 51 -10.69 -9.39 23.59
CA ASP A 51 -10.08 -10.30 24.56
C ASP A 51 -10.73 -11.70 24.52
N VAL A 52 -12.01 -11.78 24.24
CA VAL A 52 -12.69 -13.05 23.98
C VAL A 52 -12.22 -13.65 22.65
N GLN A 53 -12.11 -12.84 21.60
CA GLN A 53 -11.65 -13.33 20.28
C GLN A 53 -10.24 -13.91 20.35
N LYS A 54 -9.32 -13.25 21.04
CA LYS A 54 -7.93 -13.75 21.22
C LYS A 54 -7.87 -15.11 21.92
N LYS A 55 -8.85 -15.43 22.75
CA LYS A 55 -8.95 -16.71 23.48
C LYS A 55 -9.69 -17.81 22.72
N THR A 56 -10.28 -17.46 21.57
CA THR A 56 -10.98 -18.39 20.70
C THR A 56 -10.19 -18.60 19.42
N ASP A 57 -10.22 -19.81 18.88
CA ASP A 57 -9.55 -20.10 17.60
C ASP A 57 -10.32 -19.42 16.43
N GLY A 58 -9.95 -18.16 16.12
CA GLY A 58 -10.53 -17.37 15.06
C GLY A 58 -9.62 -17.31 13.85
N SER A 59 -10.04 -17.88 12.71
CA SER A 59 -9.29 -17.77 11.46
C SER A 59 -9.53 -16.42 10.78
N VAL A 60 -10.75 -15.90 10.84
CA VAL A 60 -11.15 -14.65 10.19
C VAL A 60 -11.88 -13.75 11.17
N ASN A 61 -11.41 -12.53 11.30
CA ASN A 61 -12.09 -11.46 12.04
C ASN A 61 -12.96 -10.62 11.08
N ILE A 62 -14.18 -10.36 11.47
CA ILE A 62 -15.12 -9.55 10.70
C ILE A 62 -15.67 -8.46 11.60
N ILE A 63 -15.41 -7.21 11.24
CA ILE A 63 -15.93 -6.05 11.94
C ILE A 63 -16.96 -5.38 11.04
N GLY A 64 -18.23 -5.38 11.47
CA GLY A 64 -19.32 -4.84 10.69
C GLY A 64 -19.08 -3.41 10.23
N GLU A 65 -18.69 -2.54 11.16
CA GLU A 65 -18.33 -1.16 10.88
C GLU A 65 -17.30 -0.63 11.88
N VAL A 66 -16.31 0.09 11.38
CA VAL A 66 -15.34 0.83 12.20
C VAL A 66 -15.81 2.28 12.33
N ALA A 67 -16.70 2.53 13.28
CA ALA A 67 -17.35 3.83 13.47
C ALA A 67 -16.71 4.70 14.57
N THR A 68 -16.00 4.10 15.53
CA THR A 68 -15.45 4.80 16.70
C THR A 68 -13.95 4.54 16.88
N ASP A 69 -13.28 5.45 17.60
CA ASP A 69 -11.82 5.34 17.85
C ASP A 69 -11.43 4.06 18.62
N PRO A 70 -12.16 3.63 19.66
CA PRO A 70 -11.87 2.36 20.34
C PRO A 70 -12.01 1.14 19.41
N VAL A 71 -13.05 1.11 18.55
CA VAL A 71 -13.28 0.02 17.59
C VAL A 71 -12.18 -0.02 16.53
N ALA A 72 -11.72 1.16 16.03
CA ALA A 72 -10.61 1.24 15.10
C ALA A 72 -9.32 0.69 15.72
N SER A 73 -9.01 1.12 16.93
CA SER A 73 -7.83 0.66 17.65
C SER A 73 -7.88 -0.84 17.92
N TRP A 74 -9.02 -1.33 18.38
CA TRP A 74 -9.25 -2.74 18.62
C TRP A 74 -9.12 -3.58 17.33
N MET A 75 -9.67 -3.10 16.22
CA MET A 75 -9.58 -3.78 14.92
C MET A 75 -8.13 -3.94 14.47
N ILE A 76 -7.31 -2.86 14.51
CA ILE A 76 -5.88 -2.91 14.15
C ILE A 76 -5.13 -3.92 15.01
N GLN A 77 -5.33 -3.90 16.34
CA GLN A 77 -4.68 -4.84 17.24
C GLN A 77 -5.09 -6.30 16.96
N SER A 78 -6.37 -6.54 16.68
CA SER A 78 -6.85 -7.90 16.38
C SER A 78 -6.31 -8.43 15.05
N ALA A 79 -6.18 -7.55 14.06
CA ALA A 79 -5.63 -7.92 12.76
C ALA A 79 -4.16 -8.33 12.83
N GLN A 80 -3.40 -7.79 13.79
CA GLN A 80 -1.99 -8.13 13.97
C GLN A 80 -1.73 -9.48 14.65
N VAL A 81 -2.65 -9.95 15.50
CA VAL A 81 -2.30 -11.01 16.47
C VAL A 81 -3.16 -12.26 16.34
N ALA A 82 -4.40 -12.13 15.89
CA ALA A 82 -5.41 -13.15 16.18
C ALA A 82 -6.06 -13.78 14.96
N SER A 83 -5.71 -13.39 13.74
CA SER A 83 -6.41 -13.91 12.55
C SER A 83 -5.49 -14.07 11.36
N LYS A 84 -5.86 -14.97 10.43
CA LYS A 84 -5.22 -15.06 9.12
C LYS A 84 -5.49 -13.82 8.29
N PHE A 85 -6.73 -13.28 8.38
CA PHE A 85 -7.10 -12.01 7.80
C PHE A 85 -8.29 -11.39 8.52
N THR A 86 -8.45 -10.09 8.35
CA THR A 86 -9.52 -9.29 8.96
C THR A 86 -10.27 -8.53 7.88
N LEU A 87 -11.60 -8.58 7.93
CA LEU A 87 -12.50 -7.82 7.07
C LEU A 87 -13.22 -6.76 7.89
N PHE A 88 -13.27 -5.53 7.38
CA PHE A 88 -14.01 -4.46 8.03
C PHE A 88 -14.59 -3.47 7.01
N THR A 89 -15.58 -2.68 7.42
CA THR A 89 -16.08 -1.56 6.64
C THR A 89 -15.74 -0.23 7.30
N HIS A 90 -15.48 0.77 6.47
CA HIS A 90 -15.14 2.13 6.92
C HIS A 90 -15.61 3.16 5.90
N HIS A 91 -15.95 4.36 6.36
CA HIS A 91 -16.34 5.49 5.52
C HIS A 91 -15.14 6.41 5.22
N ALA A 92 -14.35 6.10 4.21
CA ALA A 92 -13.28 6.95 3.72
C ALA A 92 -13.40 7.17 2.22
N LYS A 93 -13.12 8.38 1.73
CA LYS A 93 -13.22 8.71 0.30
C LYS A 93 -12.04 8.21 -0.52
N THR A 94 -10.86 8.17 0.07
CA THR A 94 -9.63 7.73 -0.59
C THR A 94 -8.83 6.83 0.32
N PHE A 95 -7.91 6.05 -0.26
CA PHE A 95 -7.02 5.19 0.53
C PHE A 95 -6.16 5.98 1.53
N PRO A 96 -5.47 7.08 1.17
CA PRO A 96 -4.75 7.90 2.15
C PRO A 96 -5.63 8.44 3.27
N ASN A 97 -6.89 8.79 2.97
CA ASN A 97 -7.84 9.23 4.01
C ASN A 97 -8.20 8.09 4.97
N LEU A 98 -8.28 6.85 4.49
CA LEU A 98 -8.49 5.68 5.33
C LEU A 98 -7.33 5.50 6.31
N VAL A 99 -6.08 5.49 5.81
CA VAL A 99 -4.89 5.39 6.65
C VAL A 99 -4.84 6.50 7.69
N THR A 100 -5.07 7.76 7.27
CA THR A 100 -5.07 8.91 8.16
C THR A 100 -6.17 8.82 9.23
N ALA A 101 -7.38 8.40 8.85
CA ALA A 101 -8.50 8.25 9.79
C ALA A 101 -8.19 7.20 10.86
N LEU A 102 -7.73 6.01 10.45
CA LEU A 102 -7.39 4.93 11.37
C LEU A 102 -6.22 5.31 12.29
N ARG A 103 -5.16 5.93 11.76
CA ARG A 103 -4.04 6.47 12.54
C ARG A 103 -4.53 7.43 13.62
N ASN A 104 -5.35 8.42 13.22
CA ASN A 104 -5.87 9.41 14.15
C ASN A 104 -6.76 8.76 15.22
N SER A 105 -7.52 7.73 14.86
CA SER A 105 -8.32 6.97 15.84
C SER A 105 -7.44 6.26 16.86
N MET A 106 -6.31 5.67 16.44
CA MET A 106 -5.36 5.03 17.37
C MET A 106 -4.73 6.03 18.34
N LEU A 107 -4.40 7.24 17.85
CA LEU A 107 -3.87 8.32 18.68
C LEU A 107 -4.92 8.81 19.70
N ARG A 108 -6.16 9.04 19.26
CA ARG A 108 -7.27 9.48 20.15
C ARG A 108 -7.67 8.40 21.16
N ALA A 109 -7.60 7.13 20.77
CA ALA A 109 -7.80 6.02 21.71
C ALA A 109 -6.68 5.89 22.75
N GLY A 110 -5.58 6.65 22.62
CA GLY A 110 -4.47 6.65 23.57
C GLY A 110 -3.55 5.42 23.50
N VAL A 111 -3.70 4.57 22.51
CA VAL A 111 -2.88 3.36 22.35
C VAL A 111 -1.45 3.71 21.95
N PHE A 112 -1.30 4.70 21.10
CA PHE A 112 -0.01 5.24 20.68
C PHE A 112 0.07 6.73 20.94
N LYS A 113 1.28 7.22 21.25
CA LYS A 113 1.56 8.64 21.45
C LYS A 113 2.28 9.24 20.24
N ASP A 114 2.89 8.40 19.44
CA ASP A 114 3.65 8.78 18.26
C ASP A 114 2.84 8.52 16.99
N GLU A 115 2.76 9.54 16.16
CA GLU A 115 1.99 9.54 14.91
C GLU A 115 2.55 8.55 13.88
N GLN A 116 3.88 8.48 13.79
CA GLN A 116 4.55 7.60 12.84
C GLN A 116 4.34 6.14 13.22
N THR A 117 4.55 5.80 14.49
CA THR A 117 4.31 4.44 14.99
C THR A 117 2.86 4.02 14.77
N ALA A 118 1.90 4.90 15.05
CA ALA A 118 0.49 4.62 14.81
C ALA A 118 0.20 4.37 13.31
N ALA A 119 0.79 5.17 12.42
CA ALA A 119 0.64 5.00 10.98
C ALA A 119 1.27 3.68 10.48
N GLU A 120 2.46 3.33 10.97
CA GLU A 120 3.13 2.06 10.65
C GLU A 120 2.25 0.86 11.03
N GLN A 121 1.64 0.88 12.22
CA GLN A 121 0.76 -0.19 12.67
C GLN A 121 -0.49 -0.34 11.80
N VAL A 122 -1.07 0.78 11.35
CA VAL A 122 -2.21 0.77 10.43
C VAL A 122 -1.81 0.16 9.09
N VAL A 123 -0.69 0.60 8.54
CA VAL A 123 -0.24 0.17 7.20
C VAL A 123 0.11 -1.31 7.15
N GLN A 124 0.64 -1.87 8.24
CA GLN A 124 0.98 -3.29 8.34
C GLN A 124 -0.23 -4.24 8.24
N VAL A 125 -1.44 -3.76 8.52
CA VAL A 125 -2.66 -4.59 8.46
C VAL A 125 -3.55 -4.28 7.28
N LEU A 126 -3.28 -3.21 6.52
CA LEU A 126 -4.05 -2.83 5.35
C LEU A 126 -3.41 -3.38 4.07
N ASN A 127 -3.91 -4.50 3.56
CA ASN A 127 -3.43 -5.04 2.30
C ASN A 127 -4.25 -4.52 1.11
N PHE A 128 -5.59 -4.53 1.22
CA PHE A 128 -6.50 -4.13 0.15
C PHE A 128 -7.63 -3.24 0.66
N ASN A 129 -8.01 -2.26 -0.16
CA ASN A 129 -9.20 -1.46 0.02
C ASN A 129 -10.11 -1.60 -1.19
N ILE A 130 -11.36 -2.01 -0.97
CA ILE A 130 -12.40 -2.10 -1.99
C ILE A 130 -13.31 -0.88 -1.83
N HIS A 131 -13.20 0.08 -2.74
CA HIS A 131 -13.99 1.30 -2.70
C HIS A 131 -15.31 1.13 -3.45
N LEU A 132 -16.41 1.32 -2.71
CA LEU A 132 -17.77 1.22 -3.22
C LEU A 132 -18.36 2.60 -3.43
N VAL A 133 -19.00 2.81 -4.57
CA VAL A 133 -19.66 4.07 -4.91
C VAL A 133 -21.11 3.82 -5.26
N LYS A 134 -21.96 4.78 -4.94
CA LYS A 134 -23.34 4.87 -5.43
C LYS A 134 -23.42 6.09 -6.36
N ASP A 135 -23.75 5.86 -7.62
CA ASP A 135 -23.93 6.93 -8.59
C ASP A 135 -25.25 7.71 -8.37
N PHE A 136 -25.41 8.79 -9.13
CA PHE A 136 -26.64 9.62 -9.08
C PHE A 136 -27.89 8.88 -9.56
N ARG A 137 -27.73 7.77 -10.30
CA ARG A 137 -28.84 6.87 -10.74
C ARG A 137 -29.18 5.82 -9.70
N GLY A 138 -28.43 5.77 -8.57
CA GLY A 138 -28.64 4.80 -7.52
C GLY A 138 -27.94 3.45 -7.72
N ARG A 139 -27.16 3.28 -8.81
CA ARG A 139 -26.36 2.06 -9.02
C ARG A 139 -25.23 2.04 -8.02
N ARG A 140 -24.96 0.86 -7.45
CA ARG A 140 -23.81 0.60 -6.57
C ARG A 140 -22.85 -0.31 -7.30
N TYR A 141 -21.58 0.07 -7.31
CA TYR A 141 -20.51 -0.69 -7.95
C TYR A 141 -19.20 -0.50 -7.21
N ILE A 142 -18.23 -1.38 -7.47
CA ILE A 142 -16.87 -1.22 -7.02
C ILE A 142 -16.22 -0.19 -7.94
N GLU A 143 -15.81 0.97 -7.41
CA GLU A 143 -15.10 1.96 -8.21
C GLU A 143 -13.66 1.52 -8.47
N ARG A 144 -13.01 1.01 -7.42
CA ARG A 144 -11.62 0.54 -7.49
C ARG A 144 -11.29 -0.46 -6.39
N VAL A 145 -10.30 -1.28 -6.64
CA VAL A 145 -9.59 -2.09 -5.65
C VAL A 145 -8.18 -1.56 -5.55
N THR A 146 -7.81 -1.02 -4.40
CA THR A 146 -6.50 -0.45 -4.13
C THR A 146 -5.70 -1.41 -3.28
N GLU A 147 -4.48 -1.71 -3.70
CA GLU A 147 -3.48 -2.44 -2.93
C GLU A 147 -2.61 -1.48 -2.15
N CYS A 148 -2.25 -1.85 -0.93
CA CYS A 148 -1.27 -1.20 -0.09
C CYS A 148 -0.07 -2.12 0.13
N VAL A 149 1.12 -1.56 -0.04
CA VAL A 149 2.38 -2.26 0.19
C VAL A 149 3.20 -1.42 1.18
N PRO A 150 3.45 -1.93 2.40
CA PRO A 150 4.34 -1.27 3.35
C PRO A 150 5.74 -1.09 2.76
N VAL A 151 6.39 0.04 3.05
CA VAL A 151 7.78 0.28 2.67
C VAL A 151 8.68 -0.12 3.83
N GLU A 152 9.44 -1.19 3.64
CA GLU A 152 10.35 -1.72 4.66
C GLU A 152 11.74 -1.05 4.65
N GLU A 153 11.94 -0.02 3.83
CA GLU A 153 13.24 0.65 3.73
C GLU A 153 13.65 1.25 5.09
N ARG A 154 14.72 0.70 5.65
CA ARG A 154 15.37 1.28 6.82
C ARG A 154 16.19 2.48 6.38
N ASN A 155 15.94 3.64 7.01
CA ASN A 155 16.76 4.80 6.82
C ASN A 155 18.02 4.67 7.68
N GLU A 156 19.08 4.09 7.10
CA GLU A 156 20.36 3.93 7.79
C GLU A 156 21.35 5.00 7.33
N TYR A 157 22.11 5.52 8.29
CA TYR A 157 23.18 6.46 7.97
C TYR A 157 24.37 5.72 7.36
N THR A 158 24.84 6.19 6.22
CA THR A 158 26.00 5.60 5.52
C THR A 158 27.29 6.22 6.02
N PHE A 159 28.24 5.40 6.49
CA PHE A 159 29.54 5.84 7.01
C PHE A 159 30.68 5.79 5.97
N ASP A 160 30.38 5.74 4.70
CA ASP A 160 31.34 5.61 3.61
C ASP A 160 32.26 6.81 3.44
N HIS A 161 31.89 7.99 3.98
CA HIS A 161 32.74 9.16 4.06
C HIS A 161 34.10 8.86 4.75
N ARG A 162 34.18 7.83 5.59
CA ARG A 162 35.41 7.41 6.25
C ARG A 162 36.46 6.87 5.27
N ASN A 163 36.04 6.38 4.12
CA ASN A 163 36.87 5.77 3.09
C ASN A 163 37.50 6.83 2.16
N GLU A 164 37.07 8.09 2.24
CA GLU A 164 37.62 9.17 1.45
C GLU A 164 39.07 9.50 1.88
N LYS A 165 39.92 9.78 0.89
CA LYS A 165 41.37 10.04 1.11
C LYS A 165 41.67 11.45 1.57
N THR A 166 40.89 12.42 1.11
CA THR A 166 41.08 13.84 1.43
C THR A 166 40.15 14.29 2.53
N LEU A 167 40.56 15.29 3.31
CA LEU A 167 39.70 15.87 4.34
C LEU A 167 38.46 16.54 3.75
N GLU A 168 38.65 17.27 2.65
CA GLU A 168 37.55 17.92 1.91
C GLU A 168 36.55 16.89 1.41
N GLY A 169 37.00 15.82 0.75
CA GLY A 169 36.09 14.74 0.30
C GLY A 169 35.38 14.04 1.44
N LYS A 170 36.01 13.91 2.64
CA LYS A 170 35.34 13.38 3.82
C LYS A 170 34.19 14.28 4.28
N PHE A 171 34.38 15.59 4.29
CA PHE A 171 33.35 16.54 4.68
C PHE A 171 32.23 16.60 3.66
N ASP A 172 32.52 16.68 2.37
CA ASP A 172 31.51 16.73 1.33
C ASP A 172 30.61 15.48 1.41
N LYS A 173 31.22 14.31 1.47
CA LYS A 173 30.48 13.05 1.55
C LYS A 173 29.73 12.88 2.87
N PHE A 174 30.26 13.40 3.97
CA PHE A 174 29.55 13.45 5.24
C PHE A 174 28.28 14.32 5.14
N PHE A 175 28.39 15.52 4.57
CA PHE A 175 27.24 16.42 4.39
C PHE A 175 26.20 15.82 3.43
N ASP A 176 26.61 15.19 2.34
CA ASP A 176 25.72 14.50 1.42
C ASP A 176 24.96 13.36 2.13
N ASN A 177 25.66 12.49 2.84
CA ASN A 177 25.07 11.39 3.58
C ASN A 177 24.12 11.89 4.69
N ALA A 178 24.50 12.93 5.40
CA ALA A 178 23.66 13.54 6.43
C ALA A 178 22.42 14.16 5.81
N THR A 179 22.55 14.86 4.69
CA THR A 179 21.42 15.45 3.95
C THR A 179 20.45 14.35 3.49
N ILE A 180 20.94 13.27 2.89
CA ILE A 180 20.13 12.13 2.46
C ILE A 180 19.44 11.49 3.66
N PHE A 181 20.17 11.23 4.75
CA PHE A 181 19.62 10.64 5.97
C PHE A 181 18.47 11.47 6.56
N PHE A 182 18.73 12.78 6.78
CA PHE A 182 17.71 13.66 7.36
C PHE A 182 16.54 13.91 6.43
N THR A 183 16.75 13.99 5.11
CA THR A 183 15.67 14.10 4.13
C THR A 183 14.78 12.86 4.15
N LYS A 184 15.36 11.66 4.16
CA LYS A 184 14.62 10.41 4.28
C LYS A 184 13.90 10.28 5.63
N GLN A 185 14.51 10.76 6.71
CA GLN A 185 13.90 10.75 8.05
C GLN A 185 12.69 11.69 8.12
N THR A 186 12.75 12.85 7.45
CA THR A 186 11.69 13.85 7.45
C THR A 186 10.54 13.49 6.50
N ASN A 187 10.87 12.93 5.33
CA ASN A 187 9.93 12.61 4.26
C ASN A 187 9.76 11.08 4.09
N ARG A 188 9.74 10.35 5.20
CA ARG A 188 9.62 8.90 5.15
C ARG A 188 8.27 8.49 4.56
N GLU A 189 8.32 7.83 3.41
CA GLU A 189 7.17 7.18 2.82
C GLU A 189 6.95 5.83 3.53
N LEU A 190 5.84 5.69 4.24
CA LEU A 190 5.53 4.48 5.03
C LEU A 190 4.92 3.37 4.19
N TYR A 191 4.30 3.72 3.07
CA TYR A 191 3.63 2.76 2.19
C TYR A 191 3.50 3.30 0.77
N LYS A 192 3.42 2.38 -0.17
CA LYS A 192 2.99 2.63 -1.54
C LYS A 192 1.59 2.07 -1.73
N TYR A 193 0.81 2.69 -2.60
CA TYR A 193 -0.49 2.15 -2.96
C TYR A 193 -0.76 2.38 -4.45
N HIS A 194 -1.49 1.46 -5.04
CA HIS A 194 -1.92 1.55 -6.43
C HIS A 194 -3.24 0.80 -6.63
N ASN A 195 -3.96 1.14 -7.68
CA ASN A 195 -5.18 0.44 -8.02
C ASN A 195 -4.84 -0.81 -8.83
N VAL A 196 -5.36 -1.95 -8.41
CA VAL A 196 -5.25 -3.24 -9.10
C VAL A 196 -6.39 -3.39 -10.10
N LEU A 197 -7.57 -2.85 -9.75
CA LEU A 197 -8.78 -2.89 -10.56
C LEU A 197 -9.50 -1.55 -10.46
N GLU A 198 -10.00 -1.09 -11.59
CA GLU A 198 -10.82 0.13 -11.70
C GLU A 198 -12.05 -0.13 -12.56
N PHE A 199 -13.13 0.63 -12.30
CA PHE A 199 -14.32 0.66 -13.13
C PHE A 199 -14.25 1.88 -14.06
N VAL A 200 -14.05 1.61 -15.35
CA VAL A 200 -13.87 2.62 -16.39
C VAL A 200 -14.80 2.29 -17.53
N ASP A 201 -15.56 3.27 -18.04
CA ASP A 201 -16.47 3.13 -19.18
C ASP A 201 -17.40 1.91 -19.09
N ASP A 202 -18.10 1.80 -17.94
CA ASP A 202 -19.04 0.71 -17.62
C ASP A 202 -18.41 -0.71 -17.64
N SER A 203 -17.10 -0.83 -17.51
CA SER A 203 -16.38 -2.09 -17.46
C SER A 203 -15.30 -2.11 -16.36
N TYR A 204 -14.97 -3.32 -15.87
CA TYR A 204 -13.87 -3.51 -14.94
C TYR A 204 -12.57 -3.75 -15.69
N VAL A 205 -11.55 -2.96 -15.39
CA VAL A 205 -10.22 -3.03 -16.00
C VAL A 205 -9.18 -3.33 -14.92
N LEU A 206 -8.34 -4.35 -15.15
CA LEU A 206 -7.16 -4.60 -14.36
C LEU A 206 -6.08 -3.59 -14.74
N THR A 207 -5.63 -2.77 -13.77
CA THR A 207 -4.72 -1.64 -14.04
C THR A 207 -3.27 -1.97 -13.71
N ASN A 208 -3.02 -2.51 -12.52
CA ASN A 208 -1.67 -2.86 -12.08
C ASN A 208 -1.64 -4.27 -11.49
N PRO A 209 -0.49 -4.97 -11.56
CA PRO A 209 -0.34 -6.27 -10.92
C PRO A 209 -0.34 -6.16 -9.39
N ILE A 210 -0.76 -7.23 -8.74
CA ILE A 210 -0.63 -7.39 -7.28
C ILE A 210 0.86 -7.55 -6.94
N SER A 211 1.30 -6.98 -5.81
CA SER A 211 2.68 -7.07 -5.34
C SER A 211 3.10 -8.51 -5.01
N PRO A 212 4.38 -8.85 -5.15
CA PRO A 212 4.89 -10.18 -4.81
C PRO A 212 4.61 -10.56 -3.35
N GLU A 213 4.65 -9.61 -2.43
CA GLU A 213 4.40 -9.80 -1.00
C GLU A 213 2.96 -10.24 -0.75
N ASN A 214 2.00 -9.53 -1.33
CA ASN A 214 0.58 -9.87 -1.20
C ASN A 214 0.22 -11.16 -1.97
N ILE A 215 0.82 -11.41 -3.15
CA ILE A 215 0.66 -12.68 -3.86
C ILE A 215 1.11 -13.86 -2.98
N LYS A 216 2.27 -13.74 -2.31
CA LYS A 216 2.77 -14.75 -1.40
C LYS A 216 1.79 -15.01 -0.25
N GLY A 217 1.36 -13.96 0.45
CA GLY A 217 0.40 -14.08 1.55
C GLY A 217 -0.95 -14.67 1.12
N MET A 218 -1.41 -14.36 -0.09
CA MET A 218 -2.65 -14.94 -0.65
C MET A 218 -2.49 -16.45 -0.89
N ARG A 219 -1.39 -16.88 -1.51
CA ARG A 219 -1.12 -18.31 -1.75
C ARG A 219 -1.05 -19.14 -0.48
N GLU A 220 -0.45 -18.61 0.58
CA GLU A 220 -0.33 -19.30 1.89
C GLU A 220 -1.69 -19.59 2.54
N ASN A 221 -2.74 -18.90 2.11
CA ASN A 221 -4.09 -19.03 2.64
C ASN A 221 -5.08 -19.69 1.66
N MET A 222 -4.59 -20.19 0.53
CA MET A 222 -5.38 -20.91 -0.48
C MET A 222 -5.12 -22.42 -0.42
N ASN A 223 -6.11 -23.22 -0.82
CA ASN A 223 -5.90 -24.64 -1.09
C ASN A 223 -5.18 -24.84 -2.44
N ASP A 224 -4.67 -26.04 -2.69
CA ASP A 224 -3.90 -26.35 -3.89
C ASP A 224 -4.66 -26.06 -5.21
N THR A 225 -5.96 -26.31 -5.23
CA THR A 225 -6.80 -26.06 -6.42
C THR A 225 -6.92 -24.56 -6.71
N ASP A 226 -7.13 -23.76 -5.67
CA ASP A 226 -7.26 -22.31 -5.79
C ASP A 226 -5.92 -21.65 -6.10
N VAL A 227 -4.80 -22.18 -5.58
CA VAL A 227 -3.45 -21.73 -5.95
C VAL A 227 -3.22 -21.89 -7.45
N VAL A 228 -3.57 -23.05 -8.02
CA VAL A 228 -3.43 -23.30 -9.48
C VAL A 228 -4.29 -22.32 -10.29
N ALA A 229 -5.53 -22.09 -9.87
CA ALA A 229 -6.42 -21.14 -10.54
C ALA A 229 -5.93 -19.70 -10.42
N PHE A 230 -5.41 -19.34 -9.26
CA PHE A 230 -4.83 -18.02 -8.99
C PHE A 230 -3.56 -17.78 -9.82
N ASP A 231 -2.66 -18.74 -9.87
CA ASP A 231 -1.43 -18.66 -10.69
C ASP A 231 -1.76 -18.52 -12.18
N ALA A 232 -2.74 -19.28 -12.68
CA ALA A 232 -3.21 -19.13 -14.06
C ALA A 232 -3.82 -17.75 -14.33
N PHE A 233 -4.52 -17.16 -13.33
CA PHE A 233 -5.02 -15.79 -13.41
C PHE A 233 -3.87 -14.77 -13.47
N LEU A 234 -2.85 -14.90 -12.62
CA LEU A 234 -1.68 -14.02 -12.59
C LEU A 234 -0.89 -14.06 -13.90
N GLU A 235 -0.65 -15.26 -14.43
CA GLU A 235 0.07 -15.43 -15.68
C GLU A 235 -0.70 -14.85 -16.87
N ARG A 236 -2.01 -15.12 -16.96
CA ARG A 236 -2.86 -14.64 -18.05
C ARG A 236 -2.97 -13.11 -18.09
N ASN A 237 -3.09 -12.46 -16.93
CA ASN A 237 -3.39 -11.04 -16.88
C ASN A 237 -2.15 -10.16 -16.75
N TRP A 238 -1.09 -10.66 -16.11
CA TRP A 238 0.11 -9.87 -15.81
C TRP A 238 1.42 -10.56 -16.17
N GLY A 239 1.39 -11.77 -16.74
CA GLY A 239 2.59 -12.53 -17.11
C GLY A 239 3.41 -13.01 -15.90
N ILE A 240 2.84 -12.99 -14.70
CA ILE A 240 3.50 -13.44 -13.47
C ILE A 240 3.43 -14.95 -13.43
N LYS A 241 4.59 -15.60 -13.57
CA LYS A 241 4.69 -17.06 -13.52
C LYS A 241 4.71 -17.57 -12.08
N PRO A 242 4.13 -18.76 -11.83
CA PRO A 242 4.21 -19.37 -10.51
C PRO A 242 5.69 -19.63 -10.13
N PRO A 243 6.02 -19.56 -8.81
CA PRO A 243 7.36 -19.89 -8.37
C PRO A 243 7.68 -21.33 -8.75
N LYS A 244 8.88 -21.57 -9.27
CA LYS A 244 9.34 -22.93 -9.50
C LYS A 244 9.47 -23.62 -8.14
N LEU A 245 8.69 -24.66 -7.92
CA LEU A 245 8.85 -25.47 -6.72
C LEU A 245 10.24 -26.13 -6.76
N PRO A 246 10.98 -26.13 -5.64
CA PRO A 246 12.24 -26.85 -5.58
C PRO A 246 12.00 -28.33 -5.89
N LYS A 247 12.77 -28.87 -6.82
CA LYS A 247 12.76 -30.30 -7.11
C LYS A 247 13.79 -30.94 -6.21
N TYR A 248 13.40 -32.01 -5.53
CA TYR A 248 14.30 -32.80 -4.70
C TYR A 248 14.67 -34.10 -5.42
N ASP A 249 15.90 -34.54 -5.27
CA ASP A 249 16.35 -35.86 -5.74
C ASP A 249 15.80 -36.96 -4.82
N GLU A 250 16.05 -38.23 -5.20
CA GLU A 250 15.63 -39.41 -4.43
C GLU A 250 16.25 -39.46 -3.02
N ASN A 251 17.26 -38.63 -2.74
CA ASN A 251 17.96 -38.54 -1.46
C ASN A 251 17.49 -37.32 -0.63
N GLY A 252 16.53 -36.54 -1.17
CA GLY A 252 15.98 -35.34 -0.50
C GLY A 252 16.86 -34.07 -0.64
N ASN A 253 17.84 -34.08 -1.56
CA ASN A 253 18.63 -32.88 -1.84
C ASN A 253 17.93 -32.04 -2.91
N GLU A 254 17.92 -30.72 -2.72
CA GLU A 254 17.35 -29.79 -3.69
C GLU A 254 18.14 -29.81 -5.00
N ILE A 255 17.46 -30.12 -6.10
CA ILE A 255 18.02 -30.06 -7.45
C ILE A 255 18.01 -28.59 -7.89
N ILE A 256 19.13 -27.90 -7.71
CA ILE A 256 19.33 -26.56 -8.24
C ILE A 256 19.55 -26.65 -9.74
N GLU A 257 18.49 -26.51 -10.55
CA GLU A 257 18.64 -26.28 -11.99
C GLU A 257 19.37 -24.95 -12.18
N GLU A 258 20.65 -24.99 -12.55
CA GLU A 258 21.48 -23.80 -12.78
C GLU A 258 20.81 -22.90 -13.82
N VAL A 259 20.34 -21.72 -13.40
CA VAL A 259 19.83 -20.64 -14.25
C VAL A 259 21.02 -19.94 -14.97
N LYS A 260 21.92 -20.72 -15.58
CA LYS A 260 23.08 -20.17 -16.32
C LYS A 260 22.82 -19.91 -17.80
N ALA A 261 21.67 -20.31 -18.34
CA ALA A 261 21.44 -20.26 -19.78
C ALA A 261 20.66 -19.04 -20.28
N GLU A 262 19.95 -18.29 -19.42
CA GLU A 262 19.13 -17.15 -19.87
C GLU A 262 19.82 -15.80 -19.65
N GLU A 263 20.69 -15.65 -18.67
CA GLU A 263 21.45 -14.39 -18.50
C GLU A 263 22.58 -14.23 -19.54
N GLU A 264 23.16 -15.31 -20.04
CA GLU A 264 24.16 -15.22 -21.13
C GLU A 264 23.52 -14.89 -22.48
N LYS A 265 22.31 -15.36 -22.76
CA LYS A 265 21.59 -14.99 -24.00
C LYS A 265 21.09 -13.54 -24.02
N GLN A 266 20.84 -12.93 -22.88
CA GLN A 266 20.49 -11.51 -22.81
C GLN A 266 21.72 -10.59 -22.92
N LYS A 267 22.91 -11.07 -22.58
CA LYS A 267 24.16 -10.31 -22.76
C LYS A 267 24.68 -10.38 -24.21
N GLU A 268 24.39 -11.43 -24.95
CA GLU A 268 24.75 -11.54 -26.38
C GLU A 268 23.80 -10.79 -27.34
N ALA A 269 22.60 -10.43 -26.90
CA ALA A 269 21.60 -9.72 -27.69
C ALA A 269 21.63 -8.19 -27.53
N ALA A 270 22.63 -7.60 -26.89
CA ALA A 270 22.84 -6.16 -26.87
C ALA A 270 23.31 -5.69 -28.25
N PRO A 271 22.61 -4.77 -28.93
CA PRO A 271 23.04 -4.31 -30.26
C PRO A 271 24.36 -3.56 -30.15
N GLU A 272 25.35 -4.00 -30.95
CA GLU A 272 26.60 -3.27 -31.16
C GLU A 272 26.31 -1.82 -31.48
N VAL A 273 26.77 -0.92 -30.60
CA VAL A 273 26.76 0.53 -30.88
C VAL A 273 27.73 0.79 -32.03
N ARG A 274 27.20 0.92 -33.22
CA ARG A 274 27.96 1.40 -34.41
C ARG A 274 28.54 2.77 -34.05
N LYS A 275 29.87 2.82 -33.92
CA LYS A 275 30.64 4.08 -33.86
C LYS A 275 30.46 4.82 -35.18
N VAL A 276 29.73 5.92 -35.15
CA VAL A 276 29.65 6.85 -36.28
C VAL A 276 30.99 7.59 -36.37
N PRO A 277 31.67 7.60 -37.54
CA PRO A 277 32.93 8.36 -37.70
C PRO A 277 32.66 9.86 -37.64
N ARG A 278 33.47 10.58 -36.87
CA ARG A 278 33.49 12.04 -36.86
C ARG A 278 33.93 12.57 -38.23
N PRO A 279 33.22 13.50 -38.86
CA PRO A 279 33.72 14.20 -40.06
C PRO A 279 34.89 15.09 -39.66
N GLY A 280 35.98 15.00 -40.44
CA GLY A 280 37.21 15.72 -40.25
C GLY A 280 37.06 17.22 -40.43
N ALA A 281 37.94 17.93 -39.77
CA ALA A 281 38.18 19.36 -39.90
C ALA A 281 38.72 19.72 -41.29
N THR A 282 38.09 20.69 -41.93
CA THR A 282 38.75 21.52 -42.95
C THR A 282 38.40 22.98 -42.71
N SER A 283 39.44 23.77 -42.88
CA SER A 283 39.64 25.17 -42.58
C SER A 283 38.83 26.14 -43.45
N ALA A 284 38.64 27.30 -42.85
CA ALA A 284 38.80 28.67 -43.40
C ALA A 284 37.64 29.31 -44.14
N ASP A 285 37.43 30.50 -43.70
CA ASP A 285 37.02 31.74 -44.37
C ASP A 285 35.56 32.16 -44.41
N GLY A 286 35.39 33.29 -43.76
CA GLY A 286 34.63 34.39 -44.41
C GLY A 286 33.37 34.90 -43.74
N VAL A 287 33.53 35.91 -42.92
CA VAL A 287 32.77 37.19 -43.01
C VAL A 287 31.32 37.32 -42.43
N LYS A 288 31.30 38.21 -41.43
CA LYS A 288 30.31 39.27 -41.08
C LYS A 288 28.97 38.96 -40.39
N LYS A 289 28.97 39.43 -39.13
CA LYS A 289 28.11 40.47 -38.49
C LYS A 289 26.61 40.50 -38.72
N LYS A 290 25.89 40.40 -37.60
CA LYS A 290 24.93 41.38 -36.99
C LYS A 290 24.43 40.76 -35.68
N VAL A 291 24.72 41.30 -34.58
CA VAL A 291 24.35 42.38 -33.68
C VAL A 291 22.81 42.53 -33.47
N VAL A 292 22.52 42.59 -32.15
CA VAL A 292 21.34 43.22 -31.48
C VAL A 292 20.19 42.24 -31.22
N ASN A 293 19.64 42.08 -30.00
CA ASN A 293 19.54 42.98 -28.86
C ASN A 293 19.21 42.20 -27.58
N LYS A 294 19.76 42.73 -26.49
CA LYS A 294 19.37 42.56 -25.09
C LYS A 294 17.93 43.04 -24.89
N VAL A 295 17.11 42.35 -24.08
CA VAL A 295 16.18 43.01 -23.20
C VAL A 295 16.26 42.34 -21.83
N ALA A 296 16.53 43.16 -20.85
CA ALA A 296 16.62 42.83 -19.43
C ALA A 296 15.26 42.95 -18.74
N PRO A 297 15.15 42.55 -17.47
CA PRO A 297 13.89 42.23 -16.80
C PRO A 297 13.23 43.43 -16.15
N GLY A 298 11.94 43.40 -16.01
CA GLY A 298 11.17 44.43 -15.30
C GLY A 298 9.86 43.93 -14.71
N ALA A 299 9.86 43.99 -13.41
CA ALA A 299 8.90 44.59 -12.52
C ALA A 299 7.67 43.77 -12.07
N THR A 300 7.73 43.47 -10.77
CA THR A 300 6.65 43.21 -9.80
C THR A 300 5.53 44.28 -9.86
N PRO A 301 4.29 43.94 -9.61
CA PRO A 301 3.33 44.89 -9.08
C PRO A 301 3.01 44.62 -7.61
N GLN A 302 3.08 45.72 -6.89
CA GLN A 302 2.79 45.93 -5.49
C GLN A 302 1.31 45.71 -5.15
N ALA A 303 1.14 45.35 -3.89
CA ALA A 303 -0.11 45.36 -3.12
C ALA A 303 -0.78 46.75 -3.09
N LYS A 304 -2.12 46.77 -3.18
CA LYS A 304 -2.95 47.87 -2.73
C LYS A 304 -3.81 47.48 -1.55
N GLN A 305 -3.60 48.22 -0.47
CA GLN A 305 -4.39 48.23 0.77
C GLN A 305 -5.71 48.99 0.62
N LYS A 306 -6.74 48.43 1.25
CA LYS A 306 -7.86 49.00 2.08
C LYS A 306 -8.55 50.33 1.68
N PRO A 307 -9.81 50.59 2.14
CA PRO A 307 -10.36 50.56 3.49
C PRO A 307 -11.78 49.91 3.56
N GLY A 308 -12.28 49.36 4.62
CA GLY A 308 -12.68 49.73 5.94
C GLY A 308 -14.11 50.28 6.02
N THR A 309 -15.02 49.57 6.70
CA THR A 309 -16.02 50.14 7.63
C THR A 309 -16.88 49.02 8.27
N THR A 310 -16.75 48.93 9.55
CA THR A 310 -17.71 48.88 10.69
C THR A 310 -19.19 48.59 10.39
N GLN A 311 -19.79 47.61 11.06
CA GLN A 311 -20.79 47.75 12.11
C GLN A 311 -21.37 46.38 12.55
N LYS A 312 -21.30 46.10 13.82
CA LYS A 312 -22.27 45.32 14.63
C LYS A 312 -23.58 46.16 14.77
N PRO A 313 -24.74 45.62 15.21
CA PRO A 313 -24.93 44.78 16.38
C PRO A 313 -26.10 43.75 16.35
N THR A 314 -26.04 42.85 17.34
CA THR A 314 -27.09 42.37 18.28
C THR A 314 -28.53 42.10 17.76
N VAL A 315 -29.00 40.88 17.82
CA VAL A 315 -29.92 40.30 18.83
C VAL A 315 -29.70 38.76 18.84
#